data_ffd1a199a2ee731eb4d2525d127ba82c
#
_entry.id   ffd1a199a2ee731eb4d2525d127ba82c
#
_cell.length_a   1.000
_cell.length_b   1.000
_cell.length_c   1.000
_cell.angle_alpha   90.00
_cell.angle_beta   90.00
_cell.angle_gamma   90.00
#
_symmetry.space_group_name_H-M   'P 1'
#
loop_
_entity.id
_entity.type
_entity.pdbx_description
1 polymer ?
#
loop_
_entity_poly.entity_id
_entity_poly.type
_entity_poly.pdbx_seq_one_letter_code
_entity_poly.pdbx_strand_id
1 'polypeptide(L)'
;ENEMLFDCTLTVTGFNYTDKDNSTFRKEIRRELTTNGFRTSYLLGRQIDGFAKSAVARRPKLRAYERGINSDSLAAVFPFVFSSIIDVDGFNIGWDYYPVILDIWKRGHEFINSNGVIFGKPGSGKSFFAKLLITMVYSGNSRIFILDPENEYQILAKNLGGLFIDVGSATQGRINPLHVYPVLTDEGDIASPDVVFSAHLQFLADFFKITMKGISQDAFEELNNLVKLMYESVGITYETDCISFKPEQFPTFDTLKATVDKEMQRNDITPMRRANLERVNTY
;
A
#
# COMPACT_ATOMS: atom_id res chain seq x y z
N GLU A 1 24.15 -15.51 -28.49
CA GLU A 1 24.51 -15.40 -27.06
C GLU A 1 25.71 -16.32 -26.85
N ASN A 2 26.87 -15.75 -26.41
CA ASN A 2 28.07 -16.51 -26.20
C ASN A 2 28.02 -17.18 -24.83
N GLU A 3 27.60 -18.44 -24.76
CA GLU A 3 27.76 -19.25 -23.57
C GLU A 3 29.24 -19.52 -23.32
N MET A 4 29.71 -19.23 -22.12
CA MET A 4 31.08 -19.55 -21.68
C MET A 4 31.09 -20.86 -20.93
N LEU A 5 32.14 -21.67 -21.13
CA LEU A 5 32.36 -22.92 -20.40
C LEU A 5 33.35 -22.67 -19.27
N PHE A 6 32.98 -23.08 -18.07
CA PHE A 6 33.80 -22.97 -16.86
C PHE A 6 34.19 -24.34 -16.34
N ASP A 7 35.47 -24.52 -15.99
CA ASP A 7 35.93 -25.72 -15.30
C ASP A 7 35.66 -25.58 -13.79
N CYS A 8 34.70 -26.35 -13.28
CA CYS A 8 34.25 -26.28 -11.90
C CYS A 8 34.63 -27.52 -11.11
N THR A 9 34.98 -27.33 -9.84
CA THR A 9 35.16 -28.39 -8.85
C THR A 9 34.44 -28.01 -7.56
N LEU A 10 33.60 -28.89 -7.06
CA LEU A 10 33.00 -28.73 -5.74
C LEU A 10 33.78 -29.58 -4.75
N THR A 11 34.30 -28.97 -3.69
CA THR A 11 34.99 -29.67 -2.59
C THR A 11 34.17 -29.51 -1.31
N VAL A 12 33.93 -30.61 -0.62
CA VAL A 12 33.29 -30.63 0.69
C VAL A 12 34.32 -31.07 1.71
N THR A 13 34.62 -30.24 2.70
CA THR A 13 35.60 -30.49 3.75
C THR A 13 34.90 -30.55 5.09
N GLY A 14 35.01 -31.64 5.77
CA GLY A 14 34.50 -31.83 7.12
C GLY A 14 35.62 -31.88 8.16
N PHE A 15 35.37 -31.28 9.31
CA PHE A 15 36.29 -31.27 10.45
C PHE A 15 35.65 -31.97 11.64
N ASN A 16 36.43 -32.82 12.33
CA ASN A 16 35.98 -33.43 13.57
C ASN A 16 37.16 -33.63 14.52
N TYR A 17 36.91 -33.89 15.81
CA TYR A 17 37.90 -33.94 16.85
C TYR A 17 38.68 -35.27 16.87
N THR A 18 38.09 -36.36 16.34
CA THR A 18 38.73 -37.67 16.33
C THR A 18 38.70 -38.33 14.95
N ASP A 19 39.67 -39.19 14.64
CA ASP A 19 39.73 -39.89 13.35
C ASP A 19 38.56 -40.87 13.15
N LYS A 20 38.04 -41.45 14.22
CA LYS A 20 36.89 -42.36 14.18
C LYS A 20 35.61 -41.60 13.79
N ASP A 21 35.41 -40.47 14.41
CA ASP A 21 34.25 -39.61 14.10
C ASP A 21 34.36 -39.05 12.68
N ASN A 22 35.56 -38.71 12.23
CA ASN A 22 35.81 -38.28 10.86
C ASN A 22 35.45 -39.35 9.83
N SER A 23 35.71 -40.65 10.13
CA SER A 23 35.37 -41.73 9.21
C SER A 23 33.86 -41.92 9.06
N THR A 24 33.14 -41.84 10.16
CA THR A 24 31.67 -41.91 10.19
C THR A 24 31.04 -40.70 9.47
N PHE A 25 31.50 -39.53 9.80
CA PHE A 25 31.03 -38.29 9.18
C PHE A 25 31.24 -38.24 7.66
N ARG A 26 32.39 -38.70 7.18
CA ARG A 26 32.64 -38.84 5.73
C ARG A 26 31.69 -39.81 5.03
N LYS A 27 31.31 -40.90 5.69
CA LYS A 27 30.34 -41.87 5.14
C LYS A 27 28.94 -41.23 5.06
N GLU A 28 28.55 -40.46 6.08
CA GLU A 28 27.27 -39.77 6.12
C GLU A 28 27.18 -38.70 5.02
N ILE A 29 28.18 -37.82 4.90
CA ILE A 29 28.23 -36.82 3.82
C ILE A 29 28.16 -37.50 2.45
N ARG A 30 28.92 -38.57 2.25
CA ARG A 30 28.91 -39.28 0.98
C ARG A 30 27.54 -39.88 0.68
N ARG A 31 26.88 -40.47 1.67
CA ARG A 31 25.54 -41.04 1.53
C ARG A 31 24.56 -39.93 1.11
N GLU A 32 24.58 -38.82 1.82
CA GLU A 32 23.71 -37.70 1.56
C GLU A 32 23.90 -37.12 0.15
N LEU A 33 25.14 -36.87 -0.24
CA LEU A 33 25.45 -36.39 -1.58
C LEU A 33 25.04 -37.38 -2.68
N THR A 34 25.24 -38.69 -2.43
CA THR A 34 24.85 -39.73 -3.41
C THR A 34 23.34 -39.86 -3.53
N THR A 35 22.60 -39.73 -2.42
CA THR A 35 21.14 -39.73 -2.41
C THR A 35 20.58 -38.53 -3.23
N ASN A 36 21.29 -37.41 -3.20
CA ASN A 36 20.94 -36.22 -3.99
C ASN A 36 21.56 -36.19 -5.40
N GLY A 37 22.05 -37.35 -5.89
CA GLY A 37 22.51 -37.49 -7.28
C GLY A 37 23.97 -37.08 -7.57
N PHE A 38 24.72 -36.66 -6.55
CA PHE A 38 26.12 -36.28 -6.73
C PHE A 38 27.06 -37.50 -6.71
N ARG A 39 27.95 -37.58 -7.70
CA ARG A 39 29.06 -38.57 -7.68
C ARG A 39 30.23 -37.97 -6.91
N THR A 40 30.64 -38.64 -5.84
CA THR A 40 31.72 -38.17 -4.96
C THR A 40 32.96 -39.06 -5.10
N SER A 41 34.13 -38.45 -5.02
CA SER A 41 35.43 -39.16 -4.95
C SER A 41 36.29 -38.59 -3.83
N TYR A 42 37.14 -39.46 -3.24
CA TYR A 42 38.11 -39.01 -2.24
C TYR A 42 39.36 -38.44 -2.91
N LEU A 43 39.90 -37.38 -2.35
CA LEU A 43 41.18 -36.80 -2.79
C LEU A 43 42.35 -37.57 -2.16
N LEU A 44 42.58 -38.83 -2.58
CA LEU A 44 43.66 -39.63 -2.06
C LEU A 44 45.03 -39.02 -2.41
N GLY A 45 45.87 -38.76 -1.40
CA GLY A 45 47.18 -38.14 -1.53
C GLY A 45 47.17 -36.64 -1.92
N ARG A 46 45.99 -36.04 -2.04
CA ARG A 46 45.80 -34.63 -2.44
C ARG A 46 44.90 -33.85 -1.52
N GLN A 47 44.81 -34.27 -0.26
CA GLN A 47 43.93 -33.65 0.74
C GLN A 47 44.32 -32.19 1.01
N ILE A 48 45.63 -31.89 0.99
CA ILE A 48 46.13 -30.51 1.17
C ILE A 48 45.67 -29.59 0.03
N ASP A 49 45.63 -30.09 -1.22
CA ASP A 49 45.13 -29.34 -2.37
C ASP A 49 43.63 -29.05 -2.22
N GLY A 50 42.85 -30.04 -1.74
CA GLY A 50 41.42 -29.87 -1.46
C GLY A 50 41.18 -28.85 -0.35
N PHE A 51 41.94 -28.91 0.72
CA PHE A 51 41.88 -27.96 1.81
C PHE A 51 42.24 -26.53 1.36
N ALA A 52 43.32 -26.38 0.57
CA ALA A 52 43.74 -25.11 0.03
C ALA A 52 42.67 -24.49 -0.91
N LYS A 53 41.89 -25.31 -1.64
CA LYS A 53 40.76 -24.83 -2.43
C LYS A 53 39.60 -24.34 -1.54
N SER A 54 39.31 -25.06 -0.46
CA SER A 54 38.23 -24.65 0.47
C SER A 54 38.56 -23.37 1.24
N ALA A 55 39.85 -23.12 1.49
CA ALA A 55 40.34 -21.94 2.19
C ALA A 55 40.56 -20.72 1.29
N VAL A 56 40.10 -20.74 0.01
CA VAL A 56 40.31 -19.66 -0.98
C VAL A 56 41.79 -19.30 -1.19
N ALA A 57 42.71 -20.11 -0.66
CA ALA A 57 44.15 -19.96 -0.85
C ALA A 57 44.56 -20.52 -2.23
N ARG A 58 45.69 -20.09 -2.74
CA ARG A 58 46.35 -20.43 -4.00
C ARG A 58 45.71 -21.58 -4.82
N ARG A 59 45.45 -21.40 -6.10
CA ARG A 59 44.80 -22.35 -7.03
C ARG A 59 45.53 -23.72 -7.08
N PRO A 60 45.15 -24.75 -6.37
CA PRO A 60 45.68 -26.08 -6.60
C PRO A 60 45.14 -26.66 -7.91
N LYS A 61 45.97 -27.36 -8.67
CA LYS A 61 45.59 -27.98 -9.93
C LYS A 61 44.87 -29.30 -9.67
N LEU A 62 43.56 -29.29 -9.58
CA LEU A 62 42.73 -30.47 -9.45
C LEU A 62 42.02 -30.85 -10.76
N ARG A 63 42.74 -30.73 -11.89
CA ARG A 63 42.18 -30.91 -13.25
C ARG A 63 41.45 -32.25 -13.45
N ALA A 64 41.89 -33.31 -12.82
CA ALA A 64 41.23 -34.63 -12.92
C ALA A 64 39.80 -34.64 -12.30
N TYR A 65 39.48 -33.68 -11.46
CA TYR A 65 38.20 -33.55 -10.75
C TYR A 65 37.36 -32.39 -11.27
N GLU A 66 37.87 -31.67 -12.27
CA GLU A 66 37.15 -30.52 -12.90
C GLU A 66 36.10 -31.06 -13.88
N ARG A 67 34.96 -30.36 -13.95
CA ARG A 67 33.88 -30.62 -14.90
C ARG A 67 33.49 -29.29 -15.57
N GLY A 68 33.35 -29.34 -16.90
CA GLY A 68 32.84 -28.21 -17.64
C GLY A 68 31.38 -27.98 -17.31
N ILE A 69 31.05 -26.76 -16.92
CA ILE A 69 29.69 -26.29 -16.68
C ILE A 69 29.52 -24.98 -17.49
N ASN A 70 28.42 -24.85 -18.21
CA ASN A 70 28.12 -23.62 -18.94
C ASN A 70 27.71 -22.49 -17.98
N SER A 71 27.80 -21.24 -18.45
CA SER A 71 27.52 -20.04 -17.66
C SER A 71 26.13 -20.06 -17.02
N ASP A 72 25.11 -20.52 -17.75
CA ASP A 72 23.72 -20.52 -17.27
C ASP A 72 23.51 -21.54 -16.13
N SER A 73 24.07 -22.75 -16.29
CA SER A 73 24.03 -23.76 -15.22
C SER A 73 24.85 -23.33 -14.00
N LEU A 74 25.97 -22.63 -14.21
CA LEU A 74 26.79 -22.10 -13.13
C LEU A 74 26.08 -20.99 -12.38
N ALA A 75 25.37 -20.10 -13.09
CA ALA A 75 24.54 -19.05 -12.48
C ALA A 75 23.44 -19.64 -11.59
N ALA A 76 22.80 -20.73 -12.02
CA ALA A 76 21.76 -21.42 -11.23
C ALA A 76 22.28 -22.07 -9.94
N VAL A 77 23.57 -22.41 -9.88
CA VAL A 77 24.22 -23.04 -8.71
C VAL A 77 24.90 -22.00 -7.80
N PHE A 78 24.93 -20.73 -8.21
CA PHE A 78 25.61 -19.69 -7.44
C PHE A 78 24.88 -19.42 -6.10
N PRO A 79 25.49 -19.80 -4.95
CA PRO A 79 24.78 -19.80 -3.65
C PRO A 79 24.68 -18.41 -3.01
N PHE A 80 25.23 -17.39 -3.66
CA PHE A 80 25.29 -16.02 -3.15
C PHE A 80 24.27 -15.10 -3.82
N VAL A 81 23.32 -15.66 -4.60
CA VAL A 81 22.19 -14.91 -5.13
C VAL A 81 21.13 -14.83 -4.04
N PHE A 82 21.17 -13.76 -3.29
CA PHE A 82 20.07 -13.35 -2.45
C PHE A 82 19.68 -11.94 -2.90
N SER A 83 18.41 -11.74 -3.08
CA SER A 83 17.86 -10.39 -3.24
C SER A 83 17.46 -9.91 -1.85
N SER A 84 18.15 -8.92 -1.31
CA SER A 84 17.65 -8.14 -0.19
C SER A 84 17.21 -6.78 -0.71
N ILE A 85 16.06 -6.33 -0.23
CA ILE A 85 15.60 -4.96 -0.48
C ILE A 85 16.27 -4.10 0.58
N ILE A 86 17.28 -3.30 0.17
CA ILE A 86 17.99 -2.38 1.06
C ILE A 86 18.02 -1.02 0.37
N ASP A 87 16.97 -0.24 0.58
CA ASP A 87 16.90 1.14 0.10
C ASP A 87 17.58 2.08 1.10
N VAL A 88 18.22 3.15 0.60
CA VAL A 88 19.02 4.07 1.44
C VAL A 88 18.17 4.81 2.45
N ASP A 89 16.96 5.26 2.04
CA ASP A 89 16.05 6.08 2.85
C ASP A 89 14.79 5.30 3.27
N GLY A 90 14.87 3.98 3.28
CA GLY A 90 13.73 3.10 3.53
C GLY A 90 13.45 2.83 5.01
N PHE A 91 12.28 2.24 5.27
CA PHE A 91 11.89 1.71 6.57
C PHE A 91 12.32 0.26 6.73
N ASN A 92 12.86 -0.11 7.89
CA ASN A 92 13.12 -1.52 8.21
C ASN A 92 11.79 -2.23 8.50
N ILE A 93 11.32 -3.01 7.54
CA ILE A 93 10.02 -3.70 7.60
C ILE A 93 10.15 -5.15 8.12
N GLY A 94 11.35 -5.65 8.34
CA GLY A 94 11.58 -7.01 8.85
C GLY A 94 12.95 -7.56 8.50
N TRP A 95 13.07 -8.88 8.61
CA TRP A 95 14.29 -9.62 8.35
C TRP A 95 14.00 -10.85 7.50
N ASP A 96 14.85 -11.04 6.47
CA ASP A 96 14.97 -12.27 5.70
C ASP A 96 16.47 -12.51 5.46
N TYR A 97 17.16 -13.31 6.27
CA TYR A 97 18.63 -13.42 6.37
C TYR A 97 19.34 -12.08 6.59
N TYR A 98 18.83 -10.99 6.01
CA TYR A 98 19.29 -9.60 6.11
C TYR A 98 18.10 -8.70 6.46
N PRO A 99 18.37 -7.47 6.99
CA PRO A 99 17.29 -6.50 7.18
C PRO A 99 16.65 -6.16 5.83
N VAL A 100 15.33 -6.09 5.80
CA VAL A 100 14.56 -5.64 4.63
C VAL A 100 14.22 -4.18 4.86
N ILE A 101 14.87 -3.29 4.10
CA ILE A 101 14.70 -1.84 4.19
C ILE A 101 14.01 -1.38 2.91
N LEU A 102 12.77 -0.93 3.02
CA LEU A 102 11.91 -0.55 1.91
C LEU A 102 11.60 0.94 1.92
N ASP A 103 11.94 1.63 0.84
CA ASP A 103 11.46 2.98 0.56
C ASP A 103 10.16 2.91 -0.25
N ILE A 104 9.03 3.15 0.43
CA ILE A 104 7.70 3.16 -0.22
C ILE A 104 7.48 4.37 -1.13
N TRP A 105 8.33 5.38 -1.05
CA TRP A 105 8.25 6.59 -1.87
C TRP A 105 9.17 6.56 -3.09
N LYS A 106 10.01 5.54 -3.19
CA LYS A 106 10.94 5.37 -4.29
C LYS A 106 10.23 5.40 -5.65
N ARG A 107 10.78 6.19 -6.55
CA ARG A 107 10.33 6.30 -7.94
C ARG A 107 11.43 5.88 -8.89
N GLY A 108 11.07 5.22 -9.98
CA GLY A 108 12.00 4.77 -11.01
C GLY A 108 11.30 3.95 -12.08
N HIS A 109 12.10 3.36 -12.97
CA HIS A 109 11.55 2.51 -14.03
C HIS A 109 10.72 1.32 -13.52
N GLU A 110 11.06 0.78 -12.34
CA GLU A 110 10.39 -0.37 -11.73
C GLU A 110 9.20 0.03 -10.85
N PHE A 111 9.22 1.25 -10.29
CA PHE A 111 8.21 1.75 -9.35
C PHE A 111 7.59 3.05 -9.86
N ILE A 112 6.51 2.92 -10.63
CA ILE A 112 5.81 4.05 -11.25
C ILE A 112 4.96 4.81 -10.22
N ASN A 113 4.44 4.11 -9.21
CA ASN A 113 3.60 4.67 -8.15
C ASN A 113 3.93 4.05 -6.78
N SER A 114 3.36 4.60 -5.70
CA SER A 114 3.52 4.10 -4.32
C SER A 114 2.36 3.22 -3.86
N ASN A 115 1.55 2.71 -4.77
CA ASN A 115 0.46 1.82 -4.40
C ASN A 115 1.03 0.48 -3.95
N GLY A 116 0.58 -0.01 -2.81
CA GLY A 116 0.98 -1.29 -2.24
C GLY A 116 -0.21 -2.17 -1.92
N VAL A 117 -0.01 -3.47 -1.96
CA VAL A 117 -1.02 -4.46 -1.55
C VAL A 117 -0.38 -5.46 -0.61
N ILE A 118 -1.05 -5.75 0.51
CA ILE A 118 -0.59 -6.72 1.50
C ILE A 118 -1.45 -7.97 1.41
N PHE A 119 -0.85 -9.08 0.99
CA PHE A 119 -1.51 -10.37 0.91
C PHE A 119 -1.07 -11.31 2.04
N GLY A 120 -2.00 -12.13 2.52
CA GLY A 120 -1.67 -13.16 3.51
C GLY A 120 -2.92 -13.90 3.97
N LYS A 121 -2.73 -15.10 4.52
CA LYS A 121 -3.81 -15.90 5.12
C LYS A 121 -4.35 -15.19 6.36
N PRO A 122 -5.59 -15.45 6.80
CA PRO A 122 -6.09 -15.01 8.11
C PRO A 122 -5.10 -15.39 9.21
N GLY A 123 -4.83 -14.48 10.14
CA GLY A 123 -3.88 -14.71 11.24
C GLY A 123 -2.38 -14.64 10.88
N SER A 124 -2.01 -14.34 9.63
CA SER A 124 -0.60 -14.25 9.21
C SER A 124 0.11 -12.95 9.60
N GLY A 125 -0.56 -12.03 10.29
CA GLY A 125 0.03 -10.77 10.74
C GLY A 125 -0.14 -9.58 9.76
N LYS A 126 -1.04 -9.66 8.76
CA LYS A 126 -1.29 -8.55 7.81
C LYS A 126 -1.59 -7.22 8.51
N SER A 127 -2.59 -7.23 9.41
CA SER A 127 -2.99 -6.03 10.15
C SER A 127 -1.87 -5.53 11.09
N PHE A 128 -1.08 -6.44 11.65
CA PHE A 128 0.09 -6.07 12.44
C PHE A 128 1.14 -5.36 11.59
N PHE A 129 1.47 -5.93 10.43
CA PHE A 129 2.42 -5.33 9.49
C PHE A 129 1.93 -3.96 8.99
N ALA A 130 0.65 -3.83 8.64
CA ALA A 130 0.06 -2.57 8.23
C ALA A 130 0.15 -1.51 9.35
N LYS A 131 -0.15 -1.87 10.60
CA LYS A 131 -0.01 -0.97 11.76
C LYS A 131 1.44 -0.55 12.01
N LEU A 132 2.39 -1.47 11.84
CA LEU A 132 3.82 -1.18 11.94
C LEU A 132 4.24 -0.18 10.86
N LEU A 133 3.88 -0.42 9.60
CA LEU A 133 4.19 0.47 8.48
C LEU A 133 3.58 1.86 8.68
N ILE A 134 2.31 1.95 9.09
CA ILE A 134 1.64 3.21 9.43
C ILE A 134 2.42 3.97 10.50
N THR A 135 2.87 3.29 11.56
CA THR A 135 3.63 3.93 12.64
C THR A 135 4.97 4.48 12.14
N MET A 136 5.65 3.75 11.28
CA MET A 136 6.92 4.18 10.66
C MET A 136 6.70 5.40 9.75
N VAL A 137 5.71 5.36 8.88
CA VAL A 137 5.36 6.46 7.97
C VAL A 137 4.95 7.71 8.77
N TYR A 138 4.20 7.53 9.85
CA TYR A 138 3.81 8.63 10.74
C TYR A 138 5.03 9.28 11.41
N SER A 139 6.03 8.49 11.81
CA SER A 139 7.26 9.03 12.40
C SER A 139 8.06 9.91 11.41
N GLY A 140 7.87 9.72 10.11
CA GLY A 140 8.40 10.57 9.04
C GLY A 140 7.59 11.85 8.77
N ASN A 141 6.72 12.26 9.72
CA ASN A 141 5.87 13.46 9.63
C ASN A 141 4.86 13.45 8.46
N SER A 142 4.42 12.26 8.03
CA SER A 142 3.42 12.10 6.98
C SER A 142 2.01 12.17 7.56
N ARG A 143 1.05 12.72 6.80
CA ARG A 143 -0.37 12.64 7.12
C ARG A 143 -0.92 11.29 6.64
N ILE A 144 -1.69 10.63 7.50
CA ILE A 144 -2.23 9.30 7.23
C ILE A 144 -3.75 9.35 7.33
N PHE A 145 -4.41 8.82 6.31
CA PHE A 145 -5.85 8.60 6.28
C PHE A 145 -6.12 7.09 6.19
N ILE A 146 -6.99 6.58 7.07
CA ILE A 146 -7.32 5.16 7.13
C ILE A 146 -8.83 5.01 6.97
N LEU A 147 -9.25 4.22 5.97
CA LEU A 147 -10.61 3.72 5.85
C LEU A 147 -10.64 2.32 6.45
N ASP A 148 -11.32 2.18 7.61
CA ASP A 148 -11.28 0.98 8.45
C ASP A 148 -12.68 0.38 8.64
N PRO A 149 -13.14 -0.48 7.74
CA PRO A 149 -14.46 -1.10 7.85
C PRO A 149 -14.57 -2.12 8.99
N GLU A 150 -13.45 -2.65 9.49
CA GLU A 150 -13.39 -3.68 10.54
C GLU A 150 -13.09 -3.12 11.94
N ASN A 151 -12.87 -1.82 12.05
CA ASN A 151 -12.56 -1.10 13.29
C ASN A 151 -11.32 -1.66 14.05
N GLU A 152 -10.28 -2.02 13.30
CA GLU A 152 -9.04 -2.55 13.88
C GLU A 152 -8.01 -1.46 14.26
N TYR A 153 -8.13 -0.23 13.70
CA TYR A 153 -7.13 0.83 13.81
C TYR A 153 -7.47 1.92 14.83
N GLN A 154 -8.62 1.87 15.49
CA GLN A 154 -9.07 2.88 16.46
C GLN A 154 -8.04 3.14 17.57
N ILE A 155 -7.50 2.07 18.16
CA ILE A 155 -6.52 2.16 19.24
C ILE A 155 -5.22 2.79 18.75
N LEU A 156 -4.77 2.41 17.55
CA LEU A 156 -3.57 2.98 16.92
C LEU A 156 -3.76 4.47 16.68
N ALA A 157 -4.87 4.87 16.08
CA ALA A 157 -5.18 6.28 15.83
C ALA A 157 -5.15 7.11 17.12
N LYS A 158 -5.81 6.64 18.19
CA LYS A 158 -5.80 7.30 19.50
C LYS A 158 -4.40 7.42 20.11
N ASN A 159 -3.60 6.37 20.03
CA ASN A 159 -2.23 6.36 20.58
C ASN A 159 -1.29 7.30 19.81
N LEU A 160 -1.52 7.51 18.52
CA LEU A 160 -0.76 8.45 17.70
C LEU A 160 -1.33 9.89 17.73
N GLY A 161 -2.34 10.16 18.57
CA GLY A 161 -2.97 11.48 18.69
C GLY A 161 -3.86 11.83 17.49
N GLY A 162 -4.28 10.83 16.71
CA GLY A 162 -5.13 11.00 15.54
C GLY A 162 -6.62 11.11 15.88
N LEU A 163 -7.40 11.59 14.91
CA LEU A 163 -8.86 11.65 14.98
C LEU A 163 -9.46 10.32 14.52
N PHE A 164 -10.39 9.80 15.30
CA PHE A 164 -11.21 8.64 14.93
C PHE A 164 -12.67 9.08 14.75
N ILE A 165 -13.25 8.76 13.59
CA ILE A 165 -14.64 9.06 13.24
C ILE A 165 -15.37 7.74 13.00
N ASP A 166 -16.36 7.43 13.83
CA ASP A 166 -17.23 6.27 13.62
C ASP A 166 -18.45 6.69 12.78
N VAL A 167 -18.36 6.45 11.48
CA VAL A 167 -19.42 6.79 10.53
C VAL A 167 -20.66 5.91 10.72
N GLY A 168 -20.47 4.68 11.19
CA GLY A 168 -21.56 3.69 11.33
C GLY A 168 -22.49 3.97 12.48
N SER A 169 -21.94 4.32 13.66
CA SER A 169 -22.75 4.60 14.85
C SER A 169 -23.17 6.06 15.00
N ALA A 170 -22.51 6.97 14.24
CA ALA A 170 -22.67 8.42 14.36
C ALA A 170 -22.48 9.00 15.79
N THR A 171 -21.88 8.21 16.70
CA THR A 171 -21.67 8.59 18.09
C THR A 171 -20.37 9.37 18.30
N GLN A 172 -19.37 9.17 17.45
CA GLN A 172 -18.05 9.80 17.55
C GLN A 172 -17.70 10.53 16.25
N GLY A 173 -18.17 11.77 16.17
CA GLY A 173 -17.93 12.62 15.00
C GLY A 173 -18.96 12.41 13.88
N ARG A 174 -19.12 13.43 13.07
CA ARG A 174 -19.96 13.44 11.85
C ARG A 174 -19.18 14.07 10.72
N ILE A 175 -19.30 13.50 9.55
CA ILE A 175 -18.77 14.10 8.33
C ILE A 175 -19.90 14.90 7.68
N ASN A 176 -19.69 16.18 7.47
CA ASN A 176 -20.61 17.00 6.71
C ASN A 176 -20.23 16.99 5.22
N PRO A 177 -20.95 16.27 4.35
CA PRO A 177 -20.63 16.25 2.93
C PRO A 177 -20.88 17.59 2.24
N LEU A 178 -21.60 18.51 2.87
CA LEU A 178 -21.87 19.85 2.36
C LEU A 178 -20.72 20.85 2.65
N HIS A 179 -19.64 20.39 3.28
CA HIS A 179 -18.44 21.21 3.48
C HIS A 179 -17.64 21.29 2.18
N VAL A 180 -17.36 22.49 1.70
CA VAL A 180 -16.56 22.72 0.48
C VAL A 180 -15.08 22.58 0.82
N TYR A 181 -14.38 21.66 0.15
CA TYR A 181 -12.95 21.44 0.33
C TYR A 181 -12.16 22.04 -0.84
N PRO A 182 -10.95 22.58 -0.59
CA PRO A 182 -10.10 23.07 -1.65
C PRO A 182 -9.70 21.93 -2.62
N VAL A 183 -9.66 22.23 -3.89
CA VAL A 183 -9.15 21.36 -4.95
C VAL A 183 -7.80 21.88 -5.37
N LEU A 184 -6.82 20.99 -5.50
CA LEU A 184 -5.48 21.33 -5.98
C LEU A 184 -5.42 21.16 -7.51
N THR A 185 -4.70 22.07 -8.16
CA THR A 185 -4.32 21.93 -9.57
C THR A 185 -3.19 20.90 -9.74
N ASP A 186 -2.91 20.49 -10.97
CA ASP A 186 -1.79 19.58 -11.27
C ASP A 186 -0.42 20.16 -10.84
N GLU A 187 -0.32 21.49 -10.72
CA GLU A 187 0.87 22.20 -10.26
C GLU A 187 0.99 22.27 -8.73
N GLY A 188 -0.06 21.82 -8.01
CA GLY A 188 -0.11 21.82 -6.54
C GLY A 188 -0.66 23.09 -5.90
N ASP A 189 -1.08 24.06 -6.69
CA ASP A 189 -1.74 25.26 -6.23
C ASP A 189 -3.24 25.03 -5.99
N ILE A 190 -3.84 25.89 -5.17
CA ILE A 190 -5.29 25.84 -4.94
C ILE A 190 -6.00 26.38 -6.17
N ALA A 191 -6.99 25.61 -6.68
CA ALA A 191 -7.80 26.00 -7.81
C ALA A 191 -8.66 27.25 -7.50
N SER A 192 -9.09 27.96 -8.55
CA SER A 192 -9.96 29.14 -8.41
C SER A 192 -11.30 28.79 -7.74
N PRO A 193 -11.95 29.75 -7.04
CA PRO A 193 -13.18 29.50 -6.28
C PRO A 193 -14.30 28.86 -7.11
N ASP A 194 -14.45 29.26 -8.36
CA ASP A 194 -15.44 28.73 -9.29
C ASP A 194 -15.20 27.26 -9.64
N VAL A 195 -13.92 26.86 -9.82
CA VAL A 195 -13.53 25.47 -10.05
C VAL A 195 -13.77 24.64 -8.80
N VAL A 196 -13.36 25.13 -7.63
CA VAL A 196 -13.56 24.46 -6.33
C VAL A 196 -15.05 24.22 -6.09
N PHE A 197 -15.89 25.24 -6.24
CA PHE A 197 -17.32 25.13 -6.00
C PHE A 197 -18.02 24.25 -7.04
N SER A 198 -17.63 24.34 -8.31
CA SER A 198 -18.16 23.45 -9.38
C SER A 198 -17.83 21.98 -9.12
N ALA A 199 -16.58 21.68 -8.74
CA ALA A 199 -16.15 20.33 -8.40
C ALA A 199 -16.93 19.79 -7.18
N HIS A 200 -17.18 20.65 -6.20
CA HIS A 200 -17.96 20.29 -5.02
C HIS A 200 -19.43 19.99 -5.36
N LEU A 201 -20.07 20.80 -6.21
CA LEU A 201 -21.43 20.53 -6.68
C LEU A 201 -21.52 19.21 -7.46
N GLN A 202 -20.51 18.89 -8.27
CA GLN A 202 -20.43 17.61 -8.95
C GLN A 202 -20.30 16.45 -7.95
N PHE A 203 -19.44 16.59 -6.94
CA PHE A 203 -19.32 15.59 -5.85
C PHE A 203 -20.67 15.37 -5.15
N LEU A 204 -21.41 16.45 -4.83
CA LEU A 204 -22.72 16.32 -4.20
C LEU A 204 -23.76 15.65 -5.11
N ALA A 205 -23.73 15.94 -6.41
CA ALA A 205 -24.60 15.27 -7.36
C ALA A 205 -24.33 13.76 -7.39
N ASP A 206 -23.07 13.35 -7.40
CA ASP A 206 -22.70 11.94 -7.36
C ASP A 206 -23.06 11.30 -6.00
N PHE A 207 -22.84 12.00 -4.90
CA PHE A 207 -23.23 11.57 -3.56
C PHE A 207 -24.73 11.32 -3.45
N PHE A 208 -25.57 12.25 -3.88
CA PHE A 208 -27.02 12.11 -3.85
C PHE A 208 -27.52 11.02 -4.80
N LYS A 209 -26.89 10.85 -5.95
CA LYS A 209 -27.22 9.78 -6.89
C LYS A 209 -26.96 8.39 -6.30
N ILE A 210 -25.95 8.26 -5.48
CA ILE A 210 -25.61 6.99 -4.79
C ILE A 210 -26.54 6.75 -3.59
N THR A 211 -26.82 7.79 -2.81
CA THR A 211 -27.60 7.68 -1.56
C THR A 211 -29.11 7.63 -1.79
N MET A 212 -29.62 8.39 -2.75
CA MET A 212 -31.05 8.48 -3.09
C MET A 212 -31.39 7.53 -4.25
N LYS A 213 -31.24 6.22 -4.04
CA LYS A 213 -31.54 5.22 -5.08
C LYS A 213 -32.99 5.26 -5.50
N GLY A 214 -33.25 5.42 -6.81
CA GLY A 214 -34.60 5.42 -7.39
C GLY A 214 -35.27 6.79 -7.47
N ILE A 215 -34.56 7.86 -7.13
CA ILE A 215 -35.07 9.23 -7.40
C ILE A 215 -35.27 9.43 -8.91
N SER A 216 -36.37 10.07 -9.30
CA SER A 216 -36.61 10.39 -10.72
C SER A 216 -35.66 11.50 -11.20
N GLN A 217 -35.35 11.53 -12.51
CA GLN A 217 -34.47 12.52 -13.09
C GLN A 217 -34.93 13.96 -12.78
N ASP A 218 -36.24 14.25 -12.92
CA ASP A 218 -36.80 15.55 -12.66
C ASP A 218 -36.67 15.99 -11.19
N ALA A 219 -36.86 15.06 -10.25
CA ALA A 219 -36.68 15.34 -8.82
C ALA A 219 -35.19 15.50 -8.45
N PHE A 220 -34.28 14.79 -9.13
CA PHE A 220 -32.83 14.94 -8.97
C PHE A 220 -32.35 16.30 -9.49
N GLU A 221 -32.87 16.77 -10.61
CA GLU A 221 -32.56 18.13 -11.12
C GLU A 221 -33.07 19.20 -10.17
N GLU A 222 -34.28 19.03 -9.61
CA GLU A 222 -34.79 19.97 -8.58
C GLU A 222 -33.93 19.97 -7.32
N LEU A 223 -33.45 18.80 -6.87
CA LEU A 223 -32.53 18.70 -5.74
C LEU A 223 -31.21 19.46 -6.00
N ASN A 224 -30.63 19.34 -7.18
CA ASN A 224 -29.43 20.10 -7.55
C ASN A 224 -29.66 21.62 -7.53
N ASN A 225 -30.87 22.08 -7.93
CA ASN A 225 -31.23 23.47 -7.83
C ASN A 225 -31.41 23.93 -6.37
N LEU A 226 -32.01 23.10 -5.53
CA LEU A 226 -32.17 23.37 -4.09
C LEU A 226 -30.84 23.47 -3.37
N VAL A 227 -29.88 22.60 -3.72
CA VAL A 227 -28.52 22.65 -3.19
C VAL A 227 -27.84 23.98 -3.52
N LYS A 228 -27.98 24.47 -4.75
CA LYS A 228 -27.45 25.80 -5.14
C LYS A 228 -28.10 26.92 -4.34
N LEU A 229 -29.44 26.94 -4.27
CA LEU A 229 -30.19 27.92 -3.49
C LEU A 229 -29.80 27.89 -2.00
N MET A 230 -29.56 26.71 -1.44
CA MET A 230 -29.08 26.57 -0.07
C MET A 230 -27.72 27.24 0.12
N TYR A 231 -26.75 27.00 -0.76
CA TYR A 231 -25.44 27.66 -0.68
C TYR A 231 -25.55 29.18 -0.84
N GLU A 232 -26.34 29.65 -1.80
CA GLU A 232 -26.59 31.08 -1.98
C GLU A 232 -27.20 31.71 -0.72
N SER A 233 -28.08 30.99 -0.01
CA SER A 233 -28.72 31.48 1.22
C SER A 233 -27.73 31.70 2.38
N VAL A 234 -26.60 31.02 2.38
CA VAL A 234 -25.51 31.17 3.36
C VAL A 234 -24.36 32.03 2.80
N GLY A 235 -24.54 32.65 1.62
CA GLY A 235 -23.55 33.54 1.02
C GLY A 235 -22.40 32.83 0.29
N ILE A 236 -22.55 31.56 -0.04
CA ILE A 236 -21.58 30.81 -0.81
C ILE A 236 -22.00 30.74 -2.27
N THR A 237 -21.16 31.28 -3.14
CA THR A 237 -21.37 31.37 -4.59
C THR A 237 -20.11 30.92 -5.33
N TYR A 238 -20.13 30.91 -6.66
CA TYR A 238 -18.97 30.61 -7.49
C TYR A 238 -17.77 31.54 -7.30
N GLU A 239 -18.01 32.77 -6.75
CA GLU A 239 -16.96 33.76 -6.51
C GLU A 239 -16.42 33.70 -5.07
N THR A 240 -17.03 32.90 -4.21
CA THR A 240 -16.73 32.88 -2.78
C THR A 240 -15.50 31.99 -2.49
N ASP A 241 -14.46 32.60 -1.91
CA ASP A 241 -13.33 31.82 -1.38
C ASP A 241 -13.72 31.14 -0.07
N CYS A 242 -14.06 29.85 -0.18
CA CYS A 242 -14.48 29.02 0.95
C CYS A 242 -13.33 28.51 1.82
N ILE A 243 -12.07 28.74 1.44
CA ILE A 243 -10.90 28.19 2.15
C ILE A 243 -10.74 28.81 3.54
N SER A 244 -11.11 30.08 3.66
CA SER A 244 -11.07 30.82 4.93
C SER A 244 -12.23 30.52 5.88
N PHE A 245 -13.23 29.77 5.42
CA PHE A 245 -14.44 29.49 6.19
C PHE A 245 -14.18 28.47 7.28
N LYS A 246 -14.79 28.68 8.44
CA LYS A 246 -14.81 27.69 9.52
C LYS A 246 -15.85 26.60 9.23
N PRO A 247 -15.65 25.39 9.75
CA PRO A 247 -16.58 24.27 9.52
C PRO A 247 -18.06 24.59 9.85
N GLU A 248 -18.29 25.45 10.84
CA GLU A 248 -19.64 25.85 11.30
C GLU A 248 -20.35 26.81 10.33
N GLN A 249 -19.63 27.42 9.39
CA GLN A 249 -20.18 28.33 8.39
C GLN A 249 -20.74 27.61 7.16
N PHE A 250 -20.43 26.32 7.01
CA PHE A 250 -20.99 25.53 5.92
C PHE A 250 -22.40 25.04 6.26
N PRO A 251 -23.29 24.94 5.25
CA PRO A 251 -24.63 24.41 5.44
C PRO A 251 -24.60 22.97 5.90
N THR A 252 -25.68 22.55 6.53
CA THR A 252 -25.92 21.16 6.95
C THR A 252 -27.15 20.60 6.25
N PHE A 253 -27.44 19.32 6.44
CA PHE A 253 -28.70 18.74 5.93
C PHE A 253 -29.95 19.41 6.54
N ASP A 254 -29.86 19.94 7.76
CA ASP A 254 -30.95 20.72 8.34
C ASP A 254 -31.19 22.01 7.56
N THR A 255 -30.11 22.64 7.07
CA THR A 255 -30.21 23.83 6.20
C THR A 255 -30.82 23.47 4.86
N LEU A 256 -30.46 22.34 4.28
CA LEU A 256 -31.04 21.85 3.04
C LEU A 256 -32.52 21.56 3.21
N LYS A 257 -32.90 20.86 4.27
CA LYS A 257 -34.32 20.63 4.61
C LYS A 257 -35.10 21.90 4.78
N ALA A 258 -34.60 22.88 5.52
CA ALA A 258 -35.24 24.17 5.67
C ALA A 258 -35.44 24.90 4.32
N THR A 259 -34.48 24.73 3.39
CA THR A 259 -34.59 25.29 2.03
C THR A 259 -35.71 24.58 1.24
N VAL A 260 -35.82 23.28 1.33
CA VAL A 260 -36.91 22.48 0.72
C VAL A 260 -38.26 22.92 1.26
N ASP A 261 -38.40 23.01 2.59
CA ASP A 261 -39.63 23.40 3.28
C ASP A 261 -40.05 24.80 2.89
N LYS A 262 -39.11 25.76 2.77
CA LYS A 262 -39.36 27.13 2.31
C LYS A 262 -39.86 27.17 0.87
N GLU A 263 -39.25 26.42 -0.03
CA GLU A 263 -39.68 26.35 -1.42
C GLU A 263 -41.04 25.66 -1.56
N MET A 264 -41.39 24.69 -0.75
CA MET A 264 -42.70 24.04 -0.72
C MET A 264 -43.81 24.97 -0.26
N GLN A 265 -43.54 25.97 0.59
CA GLN A 265 -44.50 26.96 1.08
C GLN A 265 -44.80 28.09 0.07
N ARG A 266 -44.06 28.20 -1.01
CA ARG A 266 -44.30 29.20 -2.06
C ARG A 266 -45.60 28.93 -2.78
N ASN A 267 -46.38 30.02 -2.99
CA ASN A 267 -47.68 29.95 -3.68
C ASN A 267 -47.55 29.94 -5.21
N ASP A 268 -46.40 30.28 -5.74
CA ASP A 268 -46.13 30.48 -7.18
C ASP A 268 -45.50 29.24 -7.86
N ILE A 269 -45.47 28.10 -7.20
CA ILE A 269 -44.88 26.85 -7.74
C ILE A 269 -45.86 26.07 -8.58
N THR A 270 -45.40 25.50 -9.69
CA THR A 270 -46.19 24.61 -10.53
C THR A 270 -46.50 23.28 -9.81
N PRO A 271 -47.65 22.63 -10.16
CA PRO A 271 -47.96 21.32 -9.57
C PRO A 271 -46.86 20.25 -9.79
N MET A 272 -46.19 20.31 -10.94
CA MET A 272 -45.07 19.41 -11.27
C MET A 272 -43.86 19.62 -10.35
N ARG A 273 -43.47 20.89 -10.12
CA ARG A 273 -42.40 21.25 -9.21
C ARG A 273 -42.72 20.86 -7.77
N ARG A 274 -43.97 21.05 -7.35
CA ARG A 274 -44.44 20.62 -6.03
C ARG A 274 -44.26 19.10 -5.84
N ALA A 275 -44.67 18.31 -6.82
CA ALA A 275 -44.52 16.87 -6.78
C ALA A 275 -43.02 16.44 -6.72
N ASN A 276 -42.11 17.15 -7.37
CA ASN A 276 -40.67 16.88 -7.29
C ASN A 276 -40.11 17.25 -5.93
N LEU A 277 -40.52 18.40 -5.34
CA LEU A 277 -40.14 18.80 -3.97
C LEU A 277 -40.61 17.77 -2.92
N GLU A 278 -41.85 17.28 -3.04
CA GLU A 278 -42.39 16.22 -2.18
C GLU A 278 -41.54 14.93 -2.28
N ARG A 279 -41.13 14.54 -3.48
CA ARG A 279 -40.24 13.42 -3.68
C ARG A 279 -38.90 13.63 -3.03
N VAL A 280 -38.27 14.78 -3.23
CA VAL A 280 -36.99 15.14 -2.57
C VAL A 280 -37.12 15.10 -1.04
N ASN A 281 -38.23 15.59 -0.51
CA ASN A 281 -38.48 15.62 0.94
C ASN A 281 -38.74 14.23 1.56
N THR A 282 -38.99 13.21 0.74
CA THR A 282 -39.26 11.84 1.17
C THR A 282 -37.95 11.07 1.46
N TYR A 283 -36.86 11.51 0.89
CA TYR A 283 -35.53 10.95 1.09
C TYR A 283 -34.79 11.64 2.25
#